data_d57ed03e4a4e935d1f9c92d42c92645c
#
_entry.id   d57ed03e4a4e935d1f9c92d42c92645c
#
_cell.length_a   1.000
_cell.length_b   1.000
_cell.length_c   1.000
_cell.angle_alpha   90.00
_cell.angle_beta   90.00
_cell.angle_gamma   90.00
#
_symmetry.space_group_name_H-M   'P 1'
#
loop_
_entity.id
_entity.type
_entity.pdbx_description
1 polymer ?
#
loop_
_entity_poly.entity_id
_entity_poly.type
_entity_poly.pdbx_seq_one_letter_code
_entity_poly.pdbx_strand_id
1 'polypeptide(L)'
;MLKTRITELFGIERPIVQGGLMWIARAELASAVGNAGGIGFMTALTFQEAGDLRAEIHKCREMTDKPFGINLTFLPSLRTIDYPAYIKVCIDEGIKFIETAGRNPEPYMDQLKSAGIKVIHKCTSVRHAIKAEKIGCDVVSIDGFEAAGHPGEDDVTSLILKIGRASCRESG
;
A
#
# COMPACT_ATOMS: atom_id res chain seq x y z
N MET A 1 12.60 -21.02 -4.24
CA MET A 1 11.93 -19.77 -3.85
C MET A 1 12.60 -18.62 -4.57
N LEU A 2 11.86 -17.73 -5.24
CA LEU A 2 12.42 -16.57 -5.92
C LEU A 2 12.78 -15.50 -4.89
N LYS A 3 14.07 -15.18 -4.76
CA LYS A 3 14.57 -14.19 -3.83
C LYS A 3 14.66 -12.82 -4.49
N THR A 4 13.85 -11.86 -4.08
CA THR A 4 13.81 -10.48 -4.57
C THR A 4 13.75 -9.50 -3.40
N ARG A 5 14.04 -8.21 -3.63
CA ARG A 5 13.88 -7.18 -2.59
C ARG A 5 12.45 -7.15 -2.03
N ILE A 6 11.43 -7.40 -2.85
CA ILE A 6 10.03 -7.44 -2.44
C ILE A 6 9.74 -8.63 -1.54
N THR A 7 10.22 -9.83 -1.89
CA THR A 7 10.02 -11.02 -1.05
C THR A 7 10.72 -10.89 0.30
N GLU A 8 11.91 -10.29 0.32
CA GLU A 8 12.65 -10.04 1.57
C GLU A 8 11.99 -8.96 2.43
N LEU A 9 11.52 -7.86 1.82
CA LEU A 9 10.89 -6.75 2.54
C LEU A 9 9.59 -7.16 3.21
N PHE A 10 8.76 -7.93 2.51
CA PHE A 10 7.44 -8.34 3.01
C PHE A 10 7.44 -9.68 3.74
N GLY A 11 8.53 -10.46 3.67
CA GLY A 11 8.59 -11.80 4.24
C GLY A 11 7.68 -12.79 3.52
N ILE A 12 7.56 -12.67 2.18
CA ILE A 12 6.67 -13.48 1.33
C ILE A 12 7.47 -14.42 0.41
N GLU A 13 6.80 -15.45 -0.09
CA GLU A 13 7.43 -16.47 -0.94
C GLU A 13 7.49 -16.07 -2.42
N ARG A 14 6.52 -15.27 -2.86
CA ARG A 14 6.33 -14.86 -4.25
C ARG A 14 6.22 -13.34 -4.31
N PRO A 15 6.87 -12.65 -5.25
CA PRO A 15 6.83 -11.20 -5.37
C PRO A 15 5.49 -10.74 -5.99
N ILE A 16 4.38 -11.13 -5.37
CA ILE A 16 3.02 -10.80 -5.79
C ILE A 16 2.36 -9.98 -4.70
N VAL A 17 1.87 -8.81 -5.08
CA VAL A 17 1.19 -7.86 -4.20
C VAL A 17 -0.22 -7.62 -4.74
N GLN A 18 -1.23 -7.94 -3.95
CA GLN A 18 -2.61 -7.51 -4.23
C GLN A 18 -2.85 -6.21 -3.48
N GLY A 19 -2.99 -5.13 -4.21
CA GLY A 19 -3.25 -3.80 -3.68
C GLY A 19 -4.70 -3.60 -3.22
N GLY A 20 -5.02 -2.40 -2.73
CA GLY A 20 -6.37 -2.06 -2.30
C GLY A 20 -7.39 -2.13 -3.44
N LEU A 21 -8.53 -2.77 -3.16
CA LEU A 21 -9.70 -2.86 -4.04
C LEU A 21 -10.94 -2.52 -3.21
N MET A 22 -11.54 -1.35 -3.49
CA MET A 22 -12.70 -0.87 -2.74
C MET A 22 -13.81 -1.94 -2.72
N TRP A 23 -14.35 -2.21 -1.53
CA TRP A 23 -15.41 -3.21 -1.24
C TRP A 23 -14.98 -4.68 -1.36
N ILE A 24 -13.94 -5.00 -2.16
CA ILE A 24 -13.52 -6.36 -2.49
C ILE A 24 -12.35 -6.82 -1.61
N ALA A 25 -11.34 -5.94 -1.42
CA ALA A 25 -10.16 -6.29 -0.63
C ALA A 25 -10.48 -6.23 0.86
N ARG A 26 -10.97 -7.35 1.36
CA ARG A 26 -11.29 -7.66 2.75
C ARG A 26 -10.42 -8.79 3.28
N ALA A 27 -10.69 -9.24 4.50
CA ALA A 27 -9.94 -10.31 5.17
C ALA A 27 -9.81 -11.57 4.31
N GLU A 28 -10.89 -11.96 3.62
CA GLU A 28 -10.93 -13.16 2.79
C GLU A 28 -9.93 -13.10 1.63
N LEU A 29 -9.90 -11.98 0.91
CA LEU A 29 -8.99 -11.83 -0.22
C LEU A 29 -7.54 -11.68 0.26
N ALA A 30 -7.31 -10.82 1.25
CA ALA A 30 -5.97 -10.58 1.77
C ALA A 30 -5.34 -11.86 2.34
N SER A 31 -6.09 -12.63 3.13
CA SER A 31 -5.63 -13.91 3.67
C SER A 31 -5.39 -14.97 2.58
N ALA A 32 -6.27 -15.05 1.58
CA ALA A 32 -6.11 -15.99 0.47
C ALA A 32 -4.81 -15.72 -0.32
N VAL A 33 -4.53 -14.44 -0.60
CA VAL A 33 -3.28 -14.04 -1.27
C VAL A 33 -2.05 -14.35 -0.39
N GLY A 34 -2.12 -14.07 0.91
CA GLY A 34 -1.08 -14.42 1.88
C GLY A 34 -0.82 -15.92 1.91
N ASN A 35 -1.86 -16.73 2.03
CA ASN A 35 -1.78 -18.20 2.06
C ASN A 35 -1.24 -18.78 0.75
N ALA A 36 -1.41 -18.07 -0.37
CA ALA A 36 -0.82 -18.42 -1.66
C ALA A 36 0.65 -17.95 -1.80
N GLY A 37 1.23 -17.31 -0.76
CA GLY A 37 2.63 -16.90 -0.72
C GLY A 37 2.91 -15.48 -1.21
N GLY A 38 1.88 -14.67 -1.49
CA GLY A 38 1.98 -13.24 -1.77
C GLY A 38 1.70 -12.38 -0.55
N ILE A 39 1.35 -11.09 -0.77
CA ILE A 39 0.80 -10.21 0.26
C ILE A 39 -0.46 -9.52 -0.24
N GLY A 40 -1.52 -9.55 0.57
CA GLY A 40 -2.78 -8.84 0.31
C GLY A 40 -2.93 -7.60 1.18
N PHE A 41 -3.57 -6.55 0.63
CA PHE A 41 -3.88 -5.32 1.34
C PHE A 41 -5.39 -5.13 1.44
N MET A 42 -5.92 -5.08 2.66
CA MET A 42 -7.32 -4.74 2.91
C MET A 42 -7.55 -3.24 2.74
N THR A 43 -8.65 -2.85 2.09
CA THR A 43 -8.98 -1.44 1.87
C THR A 43 -9.69 -0.85 3.07
N ALA A 44 -9.01 0.02 3.83
CA ALA A 44 -9.55 0.62 5.05
C ALA A 44 -10.86 1.38 4.81
N LEU A 45 -10.96 2.12 3.71
CA LEU A 45 -12.13 2.96 3.42
C LEU A 45 -13.38 2.16 2.97
N THR A 46 -13.28 0.85 2.82
CA THR A 46 -14.43 -0.05 2.70
C THR A 46 -15.28 -0.03 3.98
N PHE A 47 -14.66 0.22 5.12
CA PHE A 47 -15.30 0.28 6.43
C PHE A 47 -15.71 1.71 6.74
N GLN A 48 -16.89 1.90 7.33
CA GLN A 48 -17.40 3.24 7.63
C GLN A 48 -16.69 3.87 8.81
N GLU A 49 -16.39 3.04 9.81
CA GLU A 49 -15.71 3.45 11.04
C GLU A 49 -14.35 2.74 11.18
N ALA A 50 -13.42 3.40 11.85
CA ALA A 50 -12.12 2.80 12.14
C ALA A 50 -12.22 1.54 13.03
N GLY A 51 -13.26 1.46 13.86
CA GLY A 51 -13.57 0.26 14.66
C GLY A 51 -13.92 -0.96 13.82
N ASP A 52 -14.62 -0.77 12.70
CA ASP A 52 -14.96 -1.86 11.78
C ASP A 52 -13.70 -2.41 11.09
N LEU A 53 -12.74 -1.52 10.76
CA LEU A 53 -11.43 -1.95 10.25
C LEU A 53 -10.70 -2.82 11.28
N ARG A 54 -10.76 -2.48 12.57
CA ARG A 54 -10.16 -3.29 13.65
C ARG A 54 -10.74 -4.71 13.66
N ALA A 55 -12.06 -4.83 13.60
CA ALA A 55 -12.73 -6.11 13.55
C ALA A 55 -12.29 -6.94 12.32
N GLU A 56 -12.13 -6.30 11.16
CA GLU A 56 -11.68 -6.96 9.95
C GLU A 56 -10.20 -7.41 10.03
N ILE A 57 -9.34 -6.63 10.70
CA ILE A 57 -7.95 -7.03 10.98
C ILE A 57 -7.91 -8.29 11.84
N HIS A 58 -8.73 -8.36 12.90
CA HIS A 58 -8.82 -9.55 13.74
C HIS A 58 -9.31 -10.77 12.95
N LYS A 59 -10.35 -10.60 12.14
CA LYS A 59 -10.86 -11.63 11.24
C LYS A 59 -9.77 -12.14 10.27
N CYS A 60 -8.97 -11.25 9.70
CA CYS A 60 -7.89 -11.65 8.82
C CYS A 60 -6.84 -12.51 9.54
N ARG A 61 -6.50 -12.17 10.78
CA ARG A 61 -5.58 -12.95 11.62
C ARG A 61 -6.10 -14.33 11.99
N GLU A 62 -7.41 -14.52 12.06
CA GLU A 62 -8.02 -15.85 12.24
C GLU A 62 -7.89 -16.72 10.99
N MET A 63 -7.76 -16.10 9.80
CA MET A 63 -7.73 -16.78 8.50
C MET A 63 -6.31 -17.05 8.00
N THR A 64 -5.27 -16.35 8.54
CA THR A 64 -3.88 -16.50 8.09
C THR A 64 -2.87 -16.10 9.15
N ASP A 65 -1.73 -16.78 9.18
CA ASP A 65 -0.52 -16.41 9.92
C ASP A 65 0.47 -15.61 9.02
N LYS A 66 0.14 -15.41 7.76
CA LYS A 66 0.97 -14.73 6.77
C LYS A 66 0.87 -13.20 6.88
N PRO A 67 1.88 -12.47 6.40
CA PRO A 67 1.83 -11.01 6.38
C PRO A 67 0.70 -10.51 5.47
N PHE A 68 0.03 -9.46 5.95
CA PHE A 68 -0.92 -8.67 5.18
C PHE A 68 -0.76 -7.18 5.52
N GLY A 69 -1.35 -6.31 4.73
CA GLY A 69 -1.30 -4.87 4.93
C GLY A 69 -2.67 -4.19 4.84
N ILE A 70 -2.65 -2.87 5.04
CA ILE A 70 -3.84 -2.02 4.93
C ILE A 70 -3.62 -0.98 3.84
N ASN A 71 -4.61 -0.81 2.96
CA ASN A 71 -4.62 0.26 1.97
C ASN A 71 -5.36 1.48 2.53
N LEU A 72 -4.72 2.65 2.42
CA LEU A 72 -5.25 3.97 2.74
C LEU A 72 -5.20 4.85 1.49
N THR A 73 -6.34 5.11 0.87
CA THR A 73 -6.43 5.93 -0.34
C THR A 73 -6.86 7.35 0.01
N PHE A 74 -5.99 8.33 -0.22
CA PHE A 74 -6.21 9.75 0.07
C PHE A 74 -6.82 10.45 -1.13
N LEU A 75 -8.11 10.24 -1.36
CA LEU A 75 -8.86 10.89 -2.44
C LEU A 75 -10.01 11.74 -1.88
N PRO A 76 -10.47 12.75 -2.65
CA PRO A 76 -11.71 13.45 -2.31
C PRO A 76 -12.86 12.45 -2.13
N SER A 77 -13.61 12.58 -1.07
CA SER A 77 -14.75 11.73 -0.73
C SER A 77 -15.96 12.59 -0.40
N LEU A 78 -17.15 12.05 -0.66
CA LEU A 78 -18.41 12.69 -0.26
C LEU A 78 -18.59 12.72 1.26
N ARG A 79 -17.97 11.79 1.97
CA ARG A 79 -17.90 11.78 3.43
C ARG A 79 -16.57 12.34 3.93
N THR A 80 -16.58 12.99 5.09
CA THR A 80 -15.34 13.34 5.80
C THR A 80 -14.72 12.05 6.35
N ILE A 81 -13.45 11.80 6.01
CA ILE A 81 -12.72 10.61 6.46
C ILE A 81 -11.74 11.04 7.54
N ASP A 82 -11.85 10.41 8.71
CA ASP A 82 -10.91 10.57 9.81
C ASP A 82 -9.69 9.64 9.60
N TYR A 83 -8.79 10.01 8.68
CA TYR A 83 -7.56 9.26 8.41
C TYR A 83 -6.72 9.02 9.67
N PRO A 84 -6.54 9.98 10.58
CA PRO A 84 -5.86 9.74 11.86
C PRO A 84 -6.43 8.57 12.65
N ALA A 85 -7.76 8.40 12.71
CA ALA A 85 -8.38 7.28 13.42
C ALA A 85 -8.05 5.93 12.77
N TYR A 86 -8.10 5.83 11.43
CA TYR A 86 -7.69 4.60 10.73
C TYR A 86 -6.22 4.28 10.91
N ILE A 87 -5.34 5.29 10.84
CA ILE A 87 -3.91 5.13 11.08
C ILE A 87 -3.65 4.67 12.52
N LYS A 88 -4.35 5.26 13.48
CA LYS A 88 -4.25 4.84 14.88
C LYS A 88 -4.63 3.37 15.06
N VAL A 89 -5.71 2.90 14.44
CA VAL A 89 -6.09 1.48 14.46
C VAL A 89 -4.96 0.62 13.88
N CYS A 90 -4.37 0.98 12.74
CA CYS A 90 -3.27 0.23 12.15
C CYS A 90 -2.07 0.13 13.11
N ILE A 91 -1.74 1.22 13.80
CA ILE A 91 -0.63 1.25 14.77
C ILE A 91 -0.95 0.40 16.00
N ASP A 92 -2.11 0.60 16.61
CA ASP A 92 -2.56 -0.14 17.80
C ASP A 92 -2.58 -1.65 17.53
N GLU A 93 -3.01 -2.05 16.32
CA GLU A 93 -3.05 -3.44 15.88
C GLU A 93 -1.69 -3.96 15.38
N GLY A 94 -0.64 -3.17 15.40
CA GLY A 94 0.70 -3.62 15.00
C GLY A 94 0.82 -4.00 13.53
N ILE A 95 0.03 -3.38 12.66
CA ILE A 95 0.15 -3.53 11.20
C ILE A 95 1.57 -3.14 10.77
N LYS A 96 2.20 -3.95 9.92
CA LYS A 96 3.57 -3.72 9.46
C LYS A 96 3.65 -3.06 8.10
N PHE A 97 2.60 -3.15 7.28
CA PHE A 97 2.61 -2.71 5.90
C PHE A 97 1.38 -1.85 5.61
N ILE A 98 1.60 -0.63 5.11
CA ILE A 98 0.54 0.24 4.63
C ILE A 98 0.81 0.60 3.18
N GLU A 99 -0.19 0.37 2.32
CA GLU A 99 -0.23 0.88 0.97
C GLU A 99 -1.00 2.20 0.96
N THR A 100 -0.41 3.24 0.40
CA THR A 100 -1.07 4.53 0.23
C THR A 100 -1.28 4.83 -1.25
N ALA A 101 -2.37 5.52 -1.58
CA ALA A 101 -2.71 5.92 -2.94
C ALA A 101 -3.38 7.30 -2.95
N GLY A 102 -3.46 7.91 -4.12
CA GLY A 102 -4.08 9.21 -4.31
C GLY A 102 -3.14 10.35 -3.95
N ARG A 103 -3.51 11.18 -2.95
CA ARG A 103 -2.69 12.32 -2.54
C ARG A 103 -1.43 11.88 -1.79
N ASN A 104 -0.44 12.78 -1.78
CA ASN A 104 0.83 12.62 -1.07
C ASN A 104 0.61 12.24 0.42
N PRO A 105 1.17 11.10 0.91
CA PRO A 105 1.03 10.65 2.30
C PRO A 105 1.92 11.41 3.29
N GLU A 106 2.71 12.39 2.85
CA GLU A 106 3.70 13.12 3.65
C GLU A 106 3.20 13.57 5.04
N PRO A 107 1.94 14.06 5.22
CA PRO A 107 1.45 14.46 6.54
C PRO A 107 1.41 13.34 7.59
N TYR A 108 1.43 12.09 7.16
CA TYR A 108 1.30 10.91 8.02
C TYR A 108 2.61 10.11 8.14
N MET A 109 3.63 10.45 7.33
CA MET A 109 4.85 9.64 7.22
C MET A 109 5.58 9.51 8.56
N ASP A 110 5.75 10.61 9.30
CA ASP A 110 6.45 10.57 10.59
C ASP A 110 5.77 9.62 11.58
N GLN A 111 4.44 9.64 11.64
CA GLN A 111 3.66 8.76 12.53
C GLN A 111 3.81 7.29 12.10
N LEU A 112 3.70 7.01 10.81
CA LEU A 112 3.82 5.65 10.27
C LEU A 112 5.23 5.09 10.46
N LYS A 113 6.25 5.89 10.15
CA LYS A 113 7.65 5.46 10.29
C LYS A 113 8.06 5.28 11.74
N SER A 114 7.61 6.14 12.66
CA SER A 114 7.85 5.98 14.09
C SER A 114 7.24 4.71 14.67
N ALA A 115 6.14 4.23 14.10
CA ALA A 115 5.52 2.95 14.43
C ALA A 115 6.20 1.74 13.76
N GLY A 116 7.27 1.96 12.97
CA GLY A 116 7.98 0.90 12.26
C GLY A 116 7.23 0.34 11.05
N ILE A 117 6.23 1.06 10.55
CA ILE A 117 5.42 0.64 9.41
C ILE A 117 6.19 0.89 8.11
N LYS A 118 6.17 -0.09 7.22
CA LYS A 118 6.67 0.03 5.85
C LYS A 118 5.57 0.58 4.95
N VAL A 119 5.91 1.64 4.23
CA VAL A 119 4.94 2.37 3.40
C VAL A 119 5.23 2.12 1.93
N ILE A 120 4.19 1.66 1.21
CA ILE A 120 4.16 1.55 -0.24
C ILE A 120 3.31 2.69 -0.76
N HIS A 121 3.79 3.46 -1.73
CA HIS A 121 2.97 4.52 -2.34
C HIS A 121 2.73 4.25 -3.81
N LYS A 122 1.44 4.29 -4.23
CA LYS A 122 1.04 4.18 -5.63
C LYS A 122 1.26 5.50 -6.35
N CYS A 123 1.99 5.44 -7.46
CA CYS A 123 2.39 6.58 -8.26
C CYS A 123 1.98 6.40 -9.71
N THR A 124 1.40 7.43 -10.31
CA THR A 124 0.99 7.46 -11.72
C THR A 124 1.94 8.31 -12.58
N SER A 125 3.03 8.81 -12.01
CA SER A 125 4.02 9.60 -12.75
C SER A 125 5.40 9.54 -12.09
N VAL A 126 6.44 9.82 -12.89
CA VAL A 126 7.83 9.93 -12.42
C VAL A 126 7.97 10.95 -11.29
N ARG A 127 7.31 12.11 -11.41
CA ARG A 127 7.33 13.14 -10.37
C ARG A 127 6.78 12.64 -9.04
N HIS A 128 5.69 11.86 -9.07
CA HIS A 128 5.11 11.28 -7.87
C HIS A 128 6.04 10.23 -7.24
N ALA A 129 6.69 9.41 -8.06
CA ALA A 129 7.66 8.42 -7.58
C ALA A 129 8.86 9.06 -6.89
N ILE A 130 9.47 10.09 -7.49
CA ILE A 130 10.57 10.85 -6.88
C ILE A 130 10.13 11.50 -5.57
N LYS A 131 8.93 12.09 -5.52
CA LYS A 131 8.40 12.67 -4.28
C LYS A 131 8.19 11.61 -3.21
N ALA A 132 7.63 10.44 -3.56
CA ALA A 132 7.44 9.33 -2.64
C ALA A 132 8.75 8.85 -2.02
N GLU A 133 9.80 8.71 -2.83
CA GLU A 133 11.14 8.38 -2.35
C GLU A 133 11.67 9.45 -1.36
N LYS A 134 11.58 10.73 -1.73
CA LYS A 134 12.07 11.85 -0.89
C LYS A 134 11.39 11.95 0.46
N ILE A 135 10.12 11.58 0.58
CA ILE A 135 9.38 11.58 1.86
C ILE A 135 9.55 10.28 2.66
N GLY A 136 10.37 9.34 2.17
CA GLY A 136 10.74 8.13 2.91
C GLY A 136 9.80 6.94 2.74
N CYS A 137 9.03 6.86 1.66
CA CYS A 137 8.32 5.62 1.30
C CYS A 137 9.32 4.50 1.05
N ASP A 138 9.02 3.29 1.54
CA ASP A 138 9.91 2.12 1.39
C ASP A 138 9.78 1.47 0.01
N VAL A 139 8.63 1.62 -0.64
CA VAL A 139 8.32 1.07 -1.97
C VAL A 139 7.47 2.05 -2.76
N VAL A 140 7.75 2.14 -4.05
CA VAL A 140 6.90 2.81 -5.03
C VAL A 140 6.21 1.75 -5.89
N SER A 141 4.88 1.81 -5.96
CA SER A 141 4.06 1.05 -6.90
C SER A 141 3.70 1.94 -8.08
N ILE A 142 3.78 1.43 -9.29
CA ILE A 142 3.53 2.19 -10.51
C ILE A 142 2.19 1.76 -11.11
N ASP A 143 1.29 2.70 -11.26
CA ASP A 143 0.00 2.51 -11.90
C ASP A 143 -0.02 3.27 -13.24
N GLY A 144 -0.13 2.53 -14.34
CA GLY A 144 -0.34 3.08 -15.68
C GLY A 144 -1.83 3.14 -16.06
N PHE A 145 -2.13 3.41 -17.32
CA PHE A 145 -3.51 3.39 -17.81
C PHE A 145 -4.13 1.98 -17.81
N GLU A 146 -3.32 0.93 -17.68
CA GLU A 146 -3.77 -0.46 -17.57
C GLU A 146 -4.39 -0.77 -16.20
N ALA A 147 -4.17 0.10 -15.21
CA ALA A 147 -4.73 -0.09 -13.87
C ALA A 147 -6.25 0.11 -13.86
N ALA A 148 -6.94 -0.72 -13.09
CA ALA A 148 -8.37 -0.54 -12.85
C ALA A 148 -8.63 0.52 -11.78
N GLY A 149 -9.78 1.19 -11.85
CA GLY A 149 -10.23 2.18 -10.86
C GLY A 149 -9.75 3.59 -11.17
N HIS A 150 -8.55 3.95 -10.76
CA HIS A 150 -7.95 5.27 -10.99
C HIS A 150 -6.65 5.12 -11.79
N PRO A 151 -6.74 4.92 -13.11
CA PRO A 151 -5.58 4.70 -13.96
C PRO A 151 -4.70 5.94 -14.07
N GLY A 152 -3.42 5.72 -14.37
CA GLY A 152 -2.51 6.77 -14.81
C GLY A 152 -2.74 7.17 -16.28
N GLU A 153 -2.03 8.20 -16.72
CA GLU A 153 -2.11 8.70 -18.11
C GLU A 153 -1.13 7.97 -19.04
N ASP A 154 0.00 7.53 -18.52
CA ASP A 154 1.06 6.82 -19.26
C ASP A 154 0.91 5.30 -19.10
N ASP A 155 1.49 4.53 -20.02
CA ASP A 155 1.66 3.09 -19.85
C ASP A 155 2.72 2.74 -18.79
N VAL A 156 2.54 1.60 -18.11
CA VAL A 156 3.43 1.14 -17.03
C VAL A 156 4.87 0.98 -17.51
N THR A 157 5.09 0.50 -18.74
CA THR A 157 6.43 0.27 -19.27
C THR A 157 7.19 1.58 -19.43
N SER A 158 6.55 2.60 -20.02
CA SER A 158 7.13 3.94 -20.15
C SER A 158 7.45 4.57 -18.81
N LEU A 159 6.58 4.42 -17.81
CA LEU A 159 6.79 4.93 -16.46
C LEU A 159 8.01 4.27 -15.79
N ILE A 160 8.14 2.95 -15.85
CA ILE A 160 9.27 2.22 -15.28
C ILE A 160 10.60 2.69 -15.89
N LEU A 161 10.66 2.83 -17.22
CA LEU A 161 11.87 3.30 -17.91
C LEU A 161 12.24 4.74 -17.53
N LYS A 162 11.24 5.62 -17.42
CA LYS A 162 11.45 7.03 -17.03
C LYS A 162 11.93 7.14 -15.57
N ILE A 163 11.37 6.36 -14.64
CA ILE A 163 11.76 6.33 -13.23
C ILE A 163 13.19 5.82 -13.08
N GLY A 164 13.53 4.72 -13.75
CA GLY A 164 14.90 4.19 -13.73
C GLY A 164 15.94 5.19 -14.20
N ARG A 165 15.64 6.01 -15.20
CA ARG A 165 16.53 7.10 -15.67
C ARG A 165 16.63 8.26 -14.69
N ALA A 166 15.56 8.58 -13.97
CA ALA A 166 15.55 9.65 -12.98
C ALA A 166 16.44 9.29 -11.77
N SER A 167 16.30 8.07 -11.23
CA SER A 167 17.11 7.59 -10.10
C SER A 167 18.62 7.49 -10.43
N CYS A 168 18.97 7.17 -11.68
CA CYS A 168 20.37 7.15 -12.12
C CYS A 168 21.01 8.54 -12.21
N ARG A 169 20.24 9.61 -12.36
CA ARG A 169 20.76 10.99 -12.47
C ARG A 169 21.05 11.64 -11.10
N GLU A 170 20.42 11.15 -10.04
CA GLU A 170 20.64 11.69 -8.67
C GLU A 170 21.79 10.98 -7.93
N SER A 171 22.35 9.90 -8.50
CA SER A 171 23.45 9.10 -7.93
C SER A 171 24.83 9.42 -8.55
N GLY A 172 24.95 10.47 -9.36
CA GLY A 172 26.18 10.90 -10.04
C GLY A 172 26.77 12.18 -9.47
#